data_507d3bc1288c1ff7509c99b53e7c96c4
#
_entry.id   507d3bc1288c1ff7509c99b53e7c96c4
#
_cell.length_a   1.000
_cell.length_b   1.000
_cell.length_c   1.000
_cell.angle_alpha   90.00
_cell.angle_beta   90.00
_cell.angle_gamma   90.00
#
_symmetry.space_group_name_H-M   'P 1'
#
loop_
_entity.id
_entity.type
_entity.pdbx_description
1 polymer ?
#
loop_
_entity_poly.entity_id
_entity_poly.type
_entity_poly.pdbx_seq_one_letter_code
_entity_poly.pdbx_strand_id
1 'polypeptide(L)'
;MRLSELQKAGRTPSLPLSIELADAAGPAQLQLLSLLRVLPGQRYVGAGVWRGRTVLAKLMVGSKAARNFQRELTGVRLLAEQGLTTPQLLADGLQEGEGGWLLFEFLEGAQSLGDAWNAVAALPVLADEQQAVLAEALEAIGQMHLKGLWQEDLHLDNLLRCNGKLYLIDGAGICVEEAGKPLSRQKVLENLGVFFAQLPKSLEPFIEELLVHYLLSNGEHALPLEALLKQVEKVRAWRLNDFMNKVGRDCTLFSVQSGAFALRAFAREEEAAMLPVVAKADALLDQGHLYKTGGAASVGKVEVAGRSLVVKRYNIKGFAHWLKRFWRPSRAWHSWREGNRLAFLGFATPKPLAVLEKRFLWLRSRAYLVTEYLPGPDIIERFAPYVESGDAPESELQALDQLFAELIRERISHGDFKGHNLFWSDGRWAMIDLDAMCQHGSLSSFAPAYAKDRARFMR
;
A
#
# COMPACT_ATOMS: atom_id res chain seq x y z
N MET A 1 -24.76 24.11 2.48
CA MET A 1 -23.89 24.35 1.32
C MET A 1 -24.37 23.53 0.13
N ARG A 2 -24.02 23.89 -1.11
CA ARG A 2 -24.31 23.08 -2.30
C ARG A 2 -23.26 21.97 -2.44
N LEU A 3 -23.63 20.92 -3.16
CA LEU A 3 -22.74 19.76 -3.39
C LEU A 3 -21.44 20.16 -4.11
N SER A 4 -21.53 21.05 -5.11
CA SER A 4 -20.37 21.55 -5.88
C SER A 4 -19.33 22.30 -5.02
N GLU A 5 -19.74 22.91 -3.92
CA GLU A 5 -18.82 23.62 -3.01
C GLU A 5 -17.82 22.67 -2.33
N LEU A 6 -18.16 21.38 -2.19
CA LEU A 6 -17.23 20.36 -1.72
C LEU A 6 -15.97 20.24 -2.61
N GLN A 7 -16.05 20.62 -3.88
CA GLN A 7 -14.88 20.58 -4.77
C GLN A 7 -13.70 21.41 -4.21
N LYS A 8 -14.00 22.47 -3.46
CA LYS A 8 -13.01 23.38 -2.86
C LYS A 8 -12.74 23.07 -1.38
N ALA A 9 -13.46 22.14 -0.78
CA ALA A 9 -13.38 21.86 0.66
C ALA A 9 -12.08 21.17 1.12
N GLY A 10 -11.23 20.77 0.17
CA GLY A 10 -9.95 20.14 0.49
C GLY A 10 -10.06 18.71 1.06
N ARG A 11 -9.02 18.27 1.76
CA ARG A 11 -8.96 16.91 2.31
C ARG A 11 -9.62 16.76 3.67
N THR A 12 -9.58 17.81 4.49
CA THR A 12 -10.05 17.83 5.88
C THR A 12 -11.02 19.00 6.11
N PRO A 13 -12.21 18.96 5.49
CA PRO A 13 -13.21 20.01 5.75
C PRO A 13 -13.69 19.93 7.20
N SER A 14 -14.10 21.09 7.76
CA SER A 14 -14.68 21.14 9.10
C SER A 14 -16.04 20.45 9.13
N LEU A 15 -16.24 19.59 10.10
CA LEU A 15 -17.50 18.87 10.33
C LEU A 15 -18.24 19.46 11.54
N PRO A 16 -19.61 19.35 11.62
CA PRO A 16 -20.48 18.74 10.60
C PRO A 16 -20.69 19.62 9.38
N LEU A 17 -20.96 19.00 8.21
CA LEU A 17 -21.32 19.70 6.98
C LEU A 17 -22.81 19.49 6.68
N SER A 18 -23.53 20.57 6.44
CA SER A 18 -24.91 20.52 5.98
C SER A 18 -24.95 20.74 4.47
N ILE A 19 -25.35 19.72 3.71
CA ILE A 19 -25.35 19.71 2.26
C ILE A 19 -26.77 19.55 1.76
N GLU A 20 -27.22 20.44 0.90
CA GLU A 20 -28.53 20.34 0.27
C GLU A 20 -28.48 19.38 -0.90
N LEU A 21 -29.34 18.34 -0.85
CA LEU A 21 -29.52 17.34 -1.88
C LEU A 21 -30.99 17.29 -2.28
N ALA A 22 -31.29 17.07 -3.56
CA ALA A 22 -32.65 16.95 -4.04
C ALA A 22 -32.88 15.60 -4.69
N ASP A 23 -33.82 14.81 -4.17
CA ASP A 23 -34.34 13.58 -4.76
C ASP A 23 -35.76 13.78 -5.34
N ALA A 24 -36.39 12.69 -5.76
CA ALA A 24 -37.78 12.75 -6.29
C ALA A 24 -38.82 13.27 -5.29
N ALA A 25 -38.54 13.20 -3.99
CA ALA A 25 -39.41 13.71 -2.93
C ALA A 25 -39.10 15.17 -2.55
N GLY A 26 -38.20 15.84 -3.26
CA GLY A 26 -37.80 17.23 -3.06
C GLY A 26 -36.48 17.42 -2.32
N PRO A 27 -36.07 18.67 -2.12
CA PRO A 27 -34.83 19.00 -1.45
C PRO A 27 -34.87 18.60 0.03
N ALA A 28 -33.74 18.11 0.54
CA ALA A 28 -33.51 17.81 1.94
C ALA A 28 -32.06 18.04 2.32
N GLN A 29 -31.80 18.23 3.62
CA GLN A 29 -30.45 18.46 4.14
C GLN A 29 -29.80 17.14 4.56
N LEU A 30 -28.63 16.83 3.99
CA LEU A 30 -27.73 15.84 4.51
C LEU A 30 -26.79 16.48 5.53
N GLN A 31 -26.84 16.03 6.78
CA GLN A 31 -25.86 16.39 7.79
C GLN A 31 -24.74 15.37 7.80
N LEU A 32 -23.59 15.66 7.15
CA LEU A 32 -22.41 14.81 7.14
C LEU A 32 -21.66 14.98 8.45
N LEU A 33 -21.59 13.92 9.26
CA LEU A 33 -21.05 13.94 10.63
C LEU A 33 -19.60 13.46 10.69
N SER A 34 -19.22 12.53 9.83
CA SER A 34 -17.86 11.99 9.75
C SER A 34 -17.45 11.72 8.31
N LEU A 35 -16.14 11.72 8.07
CA LEU A 35 -15.56 11.37 6.77
C LEU A 35 -14.75 10.10 6.93
N LEU A 36 -15.05 9.10 6.11
CA LEU A 36 -14.35 7.81 6.04
C LEU A 36 -13.29 7.81 4.94
N ARG A 37 -13.59 8.46 3.81
CA ARG A 37 -12.66 8.54 2.67
C ARG A 37 -12.83 9.85 1.92
N VAL A 38 -11.72 10.52 1.62
CA VAL A 38 -11.72 11.78 0.86
C VAL A 38 -10.73 11.71 -0.29
N LEU A 39 -11.23 11.94 -1.49
CA LEU A 39 -10.44 12.29 -2.67
C LEU A 39 -10.76 13.76 -2.99
N PRO A 40 -9.88 14.70 -2.62
CA PRO A 40 -10.15 16.12 -2.73
C PRO A 40 -10.58 16.53 -4.13
N GLY A 41 -11.66 17.29 -4.23
CA GLY A 41 -12.21 17.77 -5.49
C GLY A 41 -12.86 16.70 -6.39
N GLN A 42 -13.03 15.46 -5.88
CA GLN A 42 -13.59 14.35 -6.66
C GLN A 42 -14.66 13.54 -5.88
N ARG A 43 -14.35 13.05 -4.68
CA ARG A 43 -15.24 12.15 -3.94
C ARG A 43 -15.07 12.32 -2.43
N TYR A 44 -16.18 12.39 -1.73
CA TYR A 44 -16.26 12.41 -0.28
C TYR A 44 -17.19 11.27 0.16
N VAL A 45 -16.73 10.42 1.06
CA VAL A 45 -17.50 9.31 1.63
C VAL A 45 -17.53 9.46 3.13
N GLY A 46 -18.70 9.41 3.73
CA GLY A 46 -18.84 9.58 5.17
C GLY A 46 -20.20 9.17 5.70
N ALA A 47 -20.31 9.12 7.03
CA ALA A 47 -21.57 8.89 7.71
C ALA A 47 -22.28 10.22 7.99
N GLY A 48 -23.59 10.22 7.89
CA GLY A 48 -24.41 11.39 8.13
C GLY A 48 -25.86 11.04 8.45
N VAL A 49 -26.70 12.07 8.59
CA VAL A 49 -28.14 11.94 8.83
C VAL A 49 -28.88 12.54 7.64
N TRP A 50 -29.77 11.75 7.08
CA TRP A 50 -30.69 12.12 6.00
C TRP A 50 -32.12 11.77 6.37
N ARG A 51 -33.02 12.77 6.39
CA ARG A 51 -34.42 12.58 6.77
C ARG A 51 -34.61 11.78 8.06
N GLY A 52 -33.80 12.05 9.09
CA GLY A 52 -33.81 11.39 10.38
C GLY A 52 -33.21 9.97 10.43
N ARG A 53 -32.62 9.50 9.34
CA ARG A 53 -31.94 8.18 9.28
C ARG A 53 -30.43 8.35 9.16
N THR A 54 -29.68 7.49 9.84
CA THR A 54 -28.22 7.39 9.63
C THR A 54 -27.95 6.74 8.29
N VAL A 55 -27.09 7.38 7.47
CA VAL A 55 -26.77 6.95 6.11
C VAL A 55 -25.26 6.97 5.87
N LEU A 56 -24.80 6.10 4.98
CA LEU A 56 -23.50 6.26 4.33
C LEU A 56 -23.70 7.09 3.07
N ALA A 57 -23.04 8.24 3.00
CA ALA A 57 -23.10 9.12 1.83
C ALA A 57 -21.85 8.99 0.97
N LYS A 58 -22.04 8.75 -0.33
CA LYS A 58 -20.98 8.86 -1.35
C LYS A 58 -21.28 10.08 -2.23
N LEU A 59 -20.49 11.13 -2.06
CA LEU A 59 -20.66 12.41 -2.73
C LEU A 59 -19.57 12.59 -3.79
N MET A 60 -19.96 12.83 -5.02
CA MET A 60 -19.07 12.90 -6.19
C MET A 60 -19.15 14.30 -6.81
N VAL A 61 -18.01 14.97 -6.93
CA VAL A 61 -17.91 16.35 -7.42
C VAL A 61 -16.84 16.46 -8.50
N GLY A 62 -16.80 17.61 -9.19
CA GLY A 62 -15.82 17.88 -10.23
C GLY A 62 -16.17 17.26 -11.58
N SER A 63 -15.27 17.39 -12.54
CA SER A 63 -15.52 17.04 -13.97
C SER A 63 -15.86 15.57 -14.24
N LYS A 64 -15.53 14.66 -13.31
CA LYS A 64 -15.79 13.22 -13.44
C LYS A 64 -16.99 12.76 -12.58
N ALA A 65 -17.71 13.68 -11.93
CA ALA A 65 -18.77 13.34 -10.99
C ALA A 65 -19.87 12.48 -11.63
N ALA A 66 -20.41 12.87 -12.76
CA ALA A 66 -21.46 12.12 -13.45
C ALA A 66 -21.01 10.70 -13.87
N ARG A 67 -19.80 10.56 -14.39
CA ARG A 67 -19.22 9.25 -14.75
C ARG A 67 -19.07 8.35 -13.51
N ASN A 68 -18.51 8.90 -12.43
CA ASN A 68 -18.28 8.13 -11.19
C ASN A 68 -19.61 7.73 -10.53
N PHE A 69 -20.58 8.65 -10.51
CA PHE A 69 -21.93 8.40 -10.04
C PHE A 69 -22.59 7.25 -10.83
N GLN A 70 -22.55 7.32 -12.17
CA GLN A 70 -23.20 6.29 -13.00
C GLN A 70 -22.55 4.91 -12.81
N ARG A 71 -21.21 4.85 -12.70
CA ARG A 71 -20.51 3.59 -12.42
C ARG A 71 -20.92 2.98 -11.09
N GLU A 72 -20.94 3.78 -10.02
CA GLU A 72 -21.33 3.32 -8.68
C GLU A 72 -22.78 2.84 -8.66
N LEU A 73 -23.69 3.63 -9.21
CA LEU A 73 -25.13 3.31 -9.27
C LEU A 73 -25.39 2.01 -10.06
N THR A 74 -24.77 1.87 -11.23
CA THR A 74 -24.90 0.67 -12.06
C THR A 74 -24.42 -0.58 -11.32
N GLY A 75 -23.24 -0.52 -10.70
CA GLY A 75 -22.69 -1.69 -10.00
C GLY A 75 -23.51 -2.10 -8.77
N VAL A 76 -23.97 -1.14 -7.99
CA VAL A 76 -24.84 -1.44 -6.83
C VAL A 76 -26.15 -2.07 -7.26
N ARG A 77 -26.78 -1.54 -8.34
CA ARG A 77 -28.00 -2.13 -8.90
C ARG A 77 -27.78 -3.54 -9.40
N LEU A 78 -26.68 -3.79 -10.13
CA LEU A 78 -26.31 -5.14 -10.58
C LEU A 78 -26.17 -6.13 -9.42
N LEU A 79 -25.48 -5.74 -8.32
CA LEU A 79 -25.38 -6.60 -7.15
C LEU A 79 -26.76 -6.94 -6.57
N ALA A 80 -27.61 -5.95 -6.39
CA ALA A 80 -28.96 -6.13 -5.82
C ALA A 80 -29.87 -6.97 -6.75
N GLU A 81 -29.87 -6.69 -8.04
CA GLU A 81 -30.67 -7.41 -9.07
C GLU A 81 -30.28 -8.90 -9.17
N GLN A 82 -28.99 -9.22 -8.95
CA GLN A 82 -28.50 -10.60 -8.93
C GLN A 82 -28.66 -11.27 -7.54
N GLY A 83 -29.31 -10.59 -6.57
CA GLY A 83 -29.57 -11.12 -5.24
C GLY A 83 -28.32 -11.26 -4.35
N LEU A 84 -27.25 -10.56 -4.68
CA LEU A 84 -26.05 -10.51 -3.85
C LEU A 84 -26.22 -9.50 -2.72
N THR A 85 -25.73 -9.85 -1.53
CA THR A 85 -25.85 -8.98 -0.34
C THR A 85 -24.98 -7.74 -0.53
N THR A 86 -25.61 -6.58 -0.60
CA THR A 86 -24.99 -5.25 -0.71
C THR A 86 -25.79 -4.26 0.13
N PRO A 87 -25.17 -3.16 0.67
CA PRO A 87 -25.92 -2.15 1.41
C PRO A 87 -27.07 -1.58 0.58
N GLN A 88 -28.25 -1.45 1.21
CA GLN A 88 -29.43 -0.93 0.53
C GLN A 88 -29.18 0.50 0.05
N LEU A 89 -29.40 0.76 -1.24
CA LEU A 89 -29.45 2.12 -1.78
C LEU A 89 -30.79 2.76 -1.37
N LEU A 90 -30.72 3.82 -0.57
CA LEU A 90 -31.88 4.53 -0.01
C LEU A 90 -32.32 5.69 -0.90
N ALA A 91 -31.36 6.42 -1.47
CA ALA A 91 -31.62 7.52 -2.38
C ALA A 91 -30.39 7.78 -3.25
N ASP A 92 -30.61 8.33 -4.42
CA ASP A 92 -29.58 8.76 -5.33
C ASP A 92 -30.00 10.02 -6.11
N GLY A 93 -29.04 10.77 -6.61
CA GLY A 93 -29.30 11.93 -7.45
C GLY A 93 -28.08 12.39 -8.21
N LEU A 94 -28.33 12.89 -9.41
CA LEU A 94 -27.33 13.54 -10.25
C LEU A 94 -27.87 14.94 -10.62
N GLN A 95 -27.16 15.98 -10.19
CA GLN A 95 -27.52 17.36 -10.44
C GLN A 95 -26.48 17.96 -11.40
N GLU A 96 -26.96 18.47 -12.53
CA GLU A 96 -26.08 19.08 -13.54
C GLU A 96 -25.33 20.29 -12.94
N GLY A 97 -24.01 20.33 -13.13
CA GLY A 97 -23.15 21.37 -12.58
C GLY A 97 -22.83 21.25 -11.08
N GLU A 98 -23.58 20.45 -10.32
CA GLU A 98 -23.39 20.28 -8.88
C GLU A 98 -22.60 19.00 -8.55
N GLY A 99 -22.98 17.87 -9.14
CA GLY A 99 -22.38 16.56 -8.89
C GLY A 99 -23.39 15.45 -8.72
N GLY A 100 -22.91 14.27 -8.32
CA GLY A 100 -23.73 13.09 -8.05
C GLY A 100 -23.59 12.62 -6.60
N TRP A 101 -24.62 12.00 -6.08
CA TRP A 101 -24.62 11.47 -4.72
C TRP A 101 -25.45 10.20 -4.61
N LEU A 102 -24.99 9.28 -3.74
CA LEU A 102 -25.71 8.08 -3.38
C LEU A 102 -25.73 7.96 -1.86
N LEU A 103 -26.89 7.62 -1.32
CA LEU A 103 -27.09 7.38 0.10
C LEU A 103 -27.47 5.92 0.32
N PHE A 104 -26.69 5.25 1.15
CA PHE A 104 -26.90 3.85 1.51
C PHE A 104 -27.31 3.72 2.96
N GLU A 105 -27.92 2.59 3.33
CA GLU A 105 -28.03 2.21 4.72
C GLU A 105 -26.65 2.23 5.38
N PHE A 106 -26.58 2.72 6.61
CA PHE A 106 -25.36 2.69 7.39
C PHE A 106 -25.28 1.36 8.15
N LEU A 107 -24.25 0.56 7.85
CA LEU A 107 -24.02 -0.71 8.53
C LEU A 107 -23.28 -0.45 9.83
N GLU A 108 -24.05 -0.30 10.91
CA GLU A 108 -23.49 -0.01 12.24
C GLU A 108 -22.71 -1.22 12.76
N GLY A 109 -21.49 -0.98 13.27
CA GLY A 109 -20.61 -2.04 13.76
C GLY A 109 -20.03 -2.94 12.69
N ALA A 110 -20.15 -2.58 11.40
CA ALA A 110 -19.55 -3.37 10.33
C ALA A 110 -18.02 -3.43 10.45
N GLN A 111 -17.45 -4.62 10.21
CA GLN A 111 -16.03 -4.87 10.14
C GLN A 111 -15.67 -5.34 8.74
N SER A 112 -14.61 -4.77 8.15
CA SER A 112 -14.10 -5.29 6.89
C SER A 112 -13.36 -6.63 7.10
N LEU A 113 -13.37 -7.48 6.06
CA LEU A 113 -12.51 -8.68 6.09
C LEU A 113 -11.03 -8.30 6.07
N GLY A 114 -10.68 -7.10 5.58
CA GLY A 114 -9.33 -6.53 5.68
C GLY A 114 -8.91 -6.30 7.14
N ASP A 115 -9.78 -5.70 7.97
CA ASP A 115 -9.54 -5.51 9.40
C ASP A 115 -9.49 -6.87 10.13
N ALA A 116 -10.40 -7.79 9.79
CA ALA A 116 -10.38 -9.15 10.33
C ALA A 116 -9.08 -9.89 9.98
N TRP A 117 -8.60 -9.75 8.75
CA TRP A 117 -7.32 -10.29 8.30
C TRP A 117 -6.14 -9.68 9.06
N ASN A 118 -6.12 -8.36 9.22
CA ASN A 118 -5.04 -7.67 9.94
C ASN A 118 -4.92 -8.13 11.40
N ALA A 119 -6.04 -8.46 12.04
CA ALA A 119 -6.05 -8.98 13.42
C ALA A 119 -5.39 -10.37 13.54
N VAL A 120 -5.40 -11.18 12.48
CA VAL A 120 -4.86 -12.55 12.47
C VAL A 120 -3.61 -12.70 11.61
N ALA A 121 -3.14 -11.64 10.95
CA ALA A 121 -2.02 -11.68 10.01
C ALA A 121 -0.69 -12.12 10.64
N ALA A 122 -0.50 -11.91 11.94
CA ALA A 122 0.70 -12.31 12.69
C ALA A 122 0.70 -13.77 13.16
N LEU A 123 -0.42 -14.48 13.01
CA LEU A 123 -0.51 -15.91 13.33
C LEU A 123 0.32 -16.76 12.35
N PRO A 124 0.64 -18.01 12.68
CA PRO A 124 1.27 -18.94 11.74
C PRO A 124 0.52 -18.98 10.41
N VAL A 125 1.27 -19.19 9.32
CA VAL A 125 0.69 -19.21 7.97
C VAL A 125 -0.39 -20.28 7.88
N LEU A 126 -1.56 -19.91 7.39
CA LEU A 126 -2.76 -20.73 7.27
C LEU A 126 -3.34 -21.23 8.60
N ALA A 127 -3.13 -20.49 9.70
CA ALA A 127 -3.86 -20.76 10.95
C ALA A 127 -5.38 -20.76 10.71
N ASP A 128 -6.13 -21.50 11.52
CA ASP A 128 -7.59 -21.67 11.34
C ASP A 128 -8.33 -20.34 11.22
N GLU A 129 -7.92 -19.32 11.98
CA GLU A 129 -8.50 -17.98 11.94
C GLU A 129 -8.20 -17.25 10.61
N GLN A 130 -7.01 -17.44 10.06
CA GLN A 130 -6.65 -16.91 8.74
C GLN A 130 -7.46 -17.60 7.64
N GLN A 131 -7.57 -18.92 7.73
CA GLN A 131 -8.33 -19.73 6.79
C GLN A 131 -9.82 -19.33 6.84
N ALA A 132 -10.40 -19.14 8.02
CA ALA A 132 -11.80 -18.72 8.17
C ALA A 132 -12.10 -17.38 7.47
N VAL A 133 -11.21 -16.38 7.60
CA VAL A 133 -11.38 -15.08 6.92
C VAL A 133 -11.31 -15.24 5.40
N LEU A 134 -10.36 -16.02 4.90
CA LEU A 134 -10.17 -16.22 3.47
C LEU A 134 -11.26 -17.08 2.85
N ALA A 135 -11.75 -18.09 3.58
CA ALA A 135 -12.88 -18.95 3.18
C ALA A 135 -14.13 -18.09 2.90
N GLU A 136 -14.52 -17.25 3.86
CA GLU A 136 -15.68 -16.36 3.72
C GLU A 136 -15.56 -15.42 2.51
N ALA A 137 -14.34 -14.86 2.28
CA ALA A 137 -14.08 -14.05 1.11
C ALA A 137 -14.25 -14.86 -0.20
N LEU A 138 -13.66 -16.05 -0.26
CA LEU A 138 -13.69 -16.90 -1.46
C LEU A 138 -15.08 -17.42 -1.78
N GLU A 139 -15.89 -17.73 -0.77
CA GLU A 139 -17.29 -18.08 -0.93
C GLU A 139 -18.10 -16.93 -1.56
N ALA A 140 -17.93 -15.70 -1.04
CA ALA A 140 -18.62 -14.52 -1.58
C ALA A 140 -18.18 -14.21 -3.02
N ILE A 141 -16.88 -14.35 -3.31
CA ILE A 141 -16.34 -14.20 -4.67
C ILE A 141 -16.94 -15.28 -5.60
N GLY A 142 -17.02 -16.53 -5.14
CA GLY A 142 -17.63 -17.63 -5.88
C GLY A 142 -19.09 -17.34 -6.23
N GLN A 143 -19.87 -16.87 -5.27
CA GLN A 143 -21.26 -16.46 -5.48
C GLN A 143 -21.40 -15.33 -6.50
N MET A 144 -20.51 -14.30 -6.42
CA MET A 144 -20.49 -13.19 -7.36
C MET A 144 -20.16 -13.66 -8.79
N HIS A 145 -19.17 -14.53 -8.94
CA HIS A 145 -18.76 -15.09 -10.23
C HIS A 145 -19.84 -15.98 -10.84
N LEU A 146 -20.58 -16.75 -10.01
CA LEU A 146 -21.71 -17.58 -10.44
C LEU A 146 -22.82 -16.73 -11.06
N LYS A 147 -22.96 -15.47 -10.67
CA LYS A 147 -23.93 -14.52 -11.22
C LYS A 147 -23.42 -13.70 -12.41
N GLY A 148 -22.23 -14.01 -12.93
CA GLY A 148 -21.63 -13.32 -14.06
C GLY A 148 -21.01 -11.96 -13.72
N LEU A 149 -20.80 -11.69 -12.46
CA LEU A 149 -20.24 -10.43 -11.96
C LEU A 149 -18.80 -10.62 -11.47
N TRP A 150 -17.98 -9.57 -11.58
CA TRP A 150 -16.66 -9.50 -10.94
C TRP A 150 -16.38 -8.09 -10.47
N GLN A 151 -15.41 -7.92 -9.57
CA GLN A 151 -14.97 -6.61 -9.09
C GLN A 151 -13.55 -6.34 -9.58
N GLU A 152 -13.34 -5.21 -10.28
CA GLU A 152 -12.04 -4.84 -10.86
C GLU A 152 -10.92 -4.71 -9.80
N ASP A 153 -11.24 -4.08 -8.66
CA ASP A 153 -10.33 -3.91 -7.51
C ASP A 153 -10.82 -4.78 -6.34
N LEU A 154 -10.81 -6.09 -6.57
CA LEU A 154 -11.30 -7.07 -5.60
C LEU A 154 -10.30 -7.20 -4.44
N HIS A 155 -10.67 -6.80 -3.23
CA HIS A 155 -9.86 -6.93 -2.02
C HIS A 155 -10.74 -7.10 -0.76
N LEU A 156 -10.11 -7.56 0.34
CA LEU A 156 -10.81 -7.88 1.59
C LEU A 156 -11.58 -6.69 2.19
N ASP A 157 -11.14 -5.44 1.98
CA ASP A 157 -11.86 -4.27 2.49
C ASP A 157 -13.17 -3.98 1.74
N ASN A 158 -13.40 -4.63 0.58
CA ASN A 158 -14.67 -4.53 -0.15
C ASN A 158 -15.72 -5.56 0.32
N LEU A 159 -15.39 -6.30 1.36
CA LEU A 159 -16.24 -7.30 2.01
C LEU A 159 -16.45 -6.91 3.46
N LEU A 160 -17.68 -6.57 3.84
CA LEU A 160 -18.03 -6.11 5.20
C LEU A 160 -18.89 -7.14 5.92
N ARG A 161 -18.46 -7.58 7.10
CA ARG A 161 -19.31 -8.33 8.04
C ARG A 161 -20.20 -7.38 8.83
N CYS A 162 -21.50 -7.63 8.84
CA CYS A 162 -22.43 -6.92 9.69
C CYS A 162 -23.62 -7.82 10.03
N ASN A 163 -23.96 -7.96 11.30
CA ASN A 163 -25.11 -8.74 11.79
C ASN A 163 -25.18 -10.17 11.19
N GLY A 164 -24.03 -10.87 11.15
CA GLY A 164 -23.93 -12.25 10.64
C GLY A 164 -24.06 -12.38 9.12
N LYS A 165 -24.03 -11.28 8.37
CA LYS A 165 -24.04 -11.27 6.89
C LYS A 165 -22.77 -10.65 6.37
N LEU A 166 -22.35 -11.09 5.17
CA LEU A 166 -21.27 -10.50 4.42
C LEU A 166 -21.80 -9.66 3.26
N TYR A 167 -21.40 -8.38 3.24
CA TYR A 167 -21.83 -7.39 2.26
C TYR A 167 -20.74 -7.09 1.27
N LEU A 168 -21.06 -7.10 -0.03
CA LEU A 168 -20.22 -6.61 -1.11
C LEU A 168 -20.40 -5.09 -1.24
N ILE A 169 -19.30 -4.33 -1.19
CA ILE A 169 -19.32 -2.88 -1.33
C ILE A 169 -18.45 -2.41 -2.50
N ASP A 170 -18.51 -1.10 -2.79
CA ASP A 170 -17.80 -0.42 -3.90
C ASP A 170 -18.31 -0.83 -5.29
N GLY A 171 -19.56 -0.45 -5.57
CA GLY A 171 -20.24 -0.71 -6.84
C GLY A 171 -19.48 -0.19 -8.07
N ALA A 172 -18.67 0.89 -7.92
CA ALA A 172 -17.91 1.44 -9.04
C ALA A 172 -16.92 0.44 -9.68
N GLY A 173 -16.50 -0.58 -8.93
CA GLY A 173 -15.63 -1.65 -9.41
C GLY A 173 -16.36 -2.86 -9.99
N ILE A 174 -17.69 -2.93 -9.83
CA ILE A 174 -18.50 -4.08 -10.30
C ILE A 174 -18.65 -4.01 -11.81
N CYS A 175 -18.36 -5.14 -12.45
CA CYS A 175 -18.50 -5.38 -13.88
C CYS A 175 -19.34 -6.64 -14.12
N VAL A 176 -19.87 -6.78 -15.31
CA VAL A 176 -20.68 -7.91 -15.74
C VAL A 176 -20.21 -8.45 -17.08
N GLU A 177 -20.11 -9.78 -17.22
CA GLU A 177 -19.90 -10.45 -18.50
C GLU A 177 -21.26 -10.81 -19.13
N GLU A 178 -22.05 -11.62 -18.43
CA GLU A 178 -23.44 -11.91 -18.76
C GLU A 178 -24.24 -12.14 -17.46
N ALA A 179 -25.17 -11.23 -17.16
CA ALA A 179 -25.91 -11.26 -15.91
C ALA A 179 -26.69 -12.56 -15.72
N GLY A 180 -26.55 -13.19 -14.55
CA GLY A 180 -27.23 -14.43 -14.20
C GLY A 180 -26.59 -15.70 -14.78
N LYS A 181 -25.49 -15.61 -15.53
CA LYS A 181 -24.69 -16.75 -15.98
C LYS A 181 -23.31 -16.75 -15.35
N PRO A 182 -22.73 -17.92 -15.04
CA PRO A 182 -21.39 -18.00 -14.51
C PRO A 182 -20.36 -17.30 -15.42
N LEU A 183 -19.38 -16.62 -14.82
CA LEU A 183 -18.26 -16.03 -15.54
C LEU A 183 -17.50 -17.07 -16.35
N SER A 184 -16.94 -16.66 -17.48
CA SER A 184 -15.98 -17.49 -18.21
C SER A 184 -14.78 -17.85 -17.33
N ARG A 185 -14.22 -19.05 -17.55
CA ARG A 185 -13.02 -19.52 -16.82
C ARG A 185 -11.87 -18.50 -16.86
N GLN A 186 -11.66 -17.86 -18.02
CA GLN A 186 -10.61 -16.85 -18.17
C GLN A 186 -10.84 -15.69 -17.22
N LYS A 187 -12.06 -15.17 -17.11
CA LYS A 187 -12.40 -14.05 -16.22
C LYS A 187 -12.31 -14.44 -14.76
N VAL A 188 -12.72 -15.66 -14.40
CA VAL A 188 -12.53 -16.21 -13.05
C VAL A 188 -11.05 -16.22 -12.66
N LEU A 189 -10.16 -16.76 -13.50
CA LEU A 189 -8.71 -16.80 -13.23
C LEU A 189 -8.11 -15.40 -13.11
N GLU A 190 -8.53 -14.46 -13.96
CA GLU A 190 -8.08 -13.08 -13.90
C GLU A 190 -8.46 -12.41 -12.57
N ASN A 191 -9.72 -12.56 -12.14
CA ASN A 191 -10.23 -11.90 -10.94
C ASN A 191 -9.73 -12.56 -9.64
N LEU A 192 -9.66 -13.89 -9.58
CA LEU A 192 -8.96 -14.59 -8.48
C LEU A 192 -7.48 -14.23 -8.43
N GLY A 193 -6.84 -14.03 -9.59
CA GLY A 193 -5.46 -13.48 -9.66
C GLY A 193 -5.33 -12.11 -8.99
N VAL A 194 -6.32 -11.22 -9.15
CA VAL A 194 -6.36 -9.93 -8.44
C VAL A 194 -6.49 -10.13 -6.93
N PHE A 195 -7.37 -11.03 -6.49
CA PHE A 195 -7.57 -11.32 -5.08
C PHE A 195 -6.31 -11.88 -4.42
N PHE A 196 -5.77 -12.99 -4.92
CA PHE A 196 -4.59 -13.64 -4.34
C PHE A 196 -3.30 -12.81 -4.44
N ALA A 197 -3.19 -11.93 -5.44
CA ALA A 197 -2.03 -11.04 -5.56
C ALA A 197 -1.87 -10.05 -4.42
N GLN A 198 -2.90 -9.82 -3.61
CA GLN A 198 -2.90 -8.90 -2.47
C GLN A 198 -2.52 -9.57 -1.16
N LEU A 199 -2.65 -10.90 -1.12
CA LEU A 199 -2.31 -11.69 0.05
C LEU A 199 -0.79 -11.89 0.16
N PRO A 200 -0.27 -12.15 1.38
CA PRO A 200 1.13 -12.47 1.59
C PRO A 200 1.59 -13.63 0.70
N LYS A 201 2.81 -13.55 0.18
CA LYS A 201 3.37 -14.62 -0.66
C LYS A 201 3.54 -15.95 0.05
N SER A 202 3.65 -15.94 1.37
CA SER A 202 3.69 -17.14 2.20
C SER A 202 2.43 -18.02 2.07
N LEU A 203 1.31 -17.45 1.63
CA LEU A 203 0.07 -18.19 1.36
C LEU A 203 0.03 -18.84 -0.04
N GLU A 204 0.98 -18.54 -0.91
CA GLU A 204 0.98 -19.06 -2.28
C GLU A 204 0.98 -20.59 -2.39
N PRO A 205 1.75 -21.34 -1.55
CA PRO A 205 1.70 -22.80 -1.51
C PRO A 205 0.33 -23.37 -1.12
N PHE A 206 -0.50 -22.60 -0.46
CA PHE A 206 -1.82 -23.01 0.08
C PHE A 206 -3.00 -22.54 -0.78
N ILE A 207 -2.75 -21.92 -1.94
CA ILE A 207 -3.82 -21.43 -2.83
C ILE A 207 -4.75 -22.56 -3.26
N GLU A 208 -4.23 -23.76 -3.54
CA GLU A 208 -5.04 -24.92 -3.94
C GLU A 208 -6.01 -25.32 -2.83
N GLU A 209 -5.56 -25.36 -1.59
CA GLU A 209 -6.40 -25.64 -0.43
C GLU A 209 -7.46 -24.56 -0.23
N LEU A 210 -7.09 -23.28 -0.32
CA LEU A 210 -8.03 -22.17 -0.21
C LEU A 210 -9.08 -22.15 -1.33
N LEU A 211 -8.75 -22.61 -2.55
CA LEU A 211 -9.68 -22.69 -3.66
C LEU A 211 -10.87 -23.62 -3.40
N VAL A 212 -10.76 -24.55 -2.45
CA VAL A 212 -11.89 -25.43 -2.08
C VAL A 212 -13.10 -24.60 -1.66
N HIS A 213 -12.90 -23.51 -0.91
CA HIS A 213 -13.96 -22.61 -0.46
C HIS A 213 -14.64 -21.89 -1.63
N TYR A 214 -13.86 -21.48 -2.63
CA TYR A 214 -14.42 -20.92 -3.86
C TYR A 214 -15.22 -21.95 -4.65
N LEU A 215 -14.70 -23.17 -4.82
CA LEU A 215 -15.32 -24.24 -5.60
C LEU A 215 -16.62 -24.77 -4.97
N LEU A 216 -16.74 -24.71 -3.64
CA LEU A 216 -18.01 -25.04 -2.95
C LEU A 216 -19.14 -24.08 -3.36
N SER A 217 -18.83 -22.82 -3.67
CA SER A 217 -19.81 -21.82 -4.11
C SER A 217 -19.94 -21.73 -5.63
N ASN A 218 -18.88 -22.04 -6.39
CA ASN A 218 -18.85 -21.99 -7.86
C ASN A 218 -17.94 -23.07 -8.43
N GLY A 219 -18.52 -24.25 -8.67
CA GLY A 219 -17.85 -25.41 -9.24
C GLY A 219 -17.91 -25.50 -10.78
N GLU A 220 -18.31 -24.44 -11.50
CA GLU A 220 -18.52 -24.45 -12.96
C GLU A 220 -17.26 -24.75 -13.77
N HIS A 221 -16.09 -24.35 -13.26
CA HIS A 221 -14.84 -24.49 -14.00
C HIS A 221 -13.76 -25.20 -13.20
N ALA A 222 -13.04 -26.11 -13.87
CA ALA A 222 -11.73 -26.53 -13.38
C ALA A 222 -10.75 -25.32 -13.44
N LEU A 223 -10.08 -25.04 -12.32
CA LEU A 223 -9.15 -23.92 -12.17
C LEU A 223 -7.71 -24.46 -12.06
N PRO A 224 -6.97 -24.61 -13.18
CA PRO A 224 -5.59 -25.09 -13.13
C PRO A 224 -4.73 -24.18 -12.28
N LEU A 225 -4.11 -24.70 -11.22
CA LEU A 225 -3.30 -23.94 -10.27
C LEU A 225 -2.19 -23.15 -10.96
N GLU A 226 -1.49 -23.77 -11.92
CA GLU A 226 -0.44 -23.09 -12.68
C GLU A 226 -0.94 -21.87 -13.45
N ALA A 227 -2.14 -21.94 -14.04
CA ALA A 227 -2.73 -20.80 -14.75
C ALA A 227 -3.11 -19.66 -13.78
N LEU A 228 -3.64 -20.00 -12.60
CA LEU A 228 -3.96 -19.04 -11.56
C LEU A 228 -2.68 -18.38 -11.02
N LEU A 229 -1.65 -19.14 -10.69
CA LEU A 229 -0.37 -18.61 -10.20
C LEU A 229 0.28 -17.66 -11.21
N LYS A 230 0.20 -17.93 -12.50
CA LYS A 230 0.64 -17.00 -13.56
C LYS A 230 -0.12 -15.67 -13.53
N GLN A 231 -1.43 -15.70 -13.27
CA GLN A 231 -2.22 -14.45 -13.12
C GLN A 231 -1.85 -13.71 -11.84
N VAL A 232 -1.66 -14.42 -10.73
CA VAL A 232 -1.20 -13.82 -9.46
C VAL A 232 0.15 -13.11 -9.65
N GLU A 233 1.13 -13.76 -10.27
CA GLU A 233 2.44 -13.17 -10.55
C GLU A 233 2.34 -11.93 -11.45
N LYS A 234 1.55 -12.01 -12.53
CA LYS A 234 1.29 -10.89 -13.44
C LYS A 234 0.70 -9.68 -12.70
N VAL A 235 -0.30 -9.91 -11.86
CA VAL A 235 -0.95 -8.83 -11.09
C VAL A 235 0.01 -8.25 -10.05
N ARG A 236 0.79 -9.09 -9.33
CA ARG A 236 1.81 -8.62 -8.38
C ARG A 236 2.86 -7.74 -9.06
N ALA A 237 3.36 -8.16 -10.22
CA ALA A 237 4.32 -7.37 -10.98
C ALA A 237 3.74 -6.02 -11.41
N TRP A 238 2.48 -6.01 -11.88
CA TRP A 238 1.78 -4.77 -12.22
C TRP A 238 1.58 -3.86 -10.99
N ARG A 239 1.14 -4.40 -9.85
CA ARG A 239 0.94 -3.65 -8.60
C ARG A 239 2.25 -3.02 -8.10
N LEU A 240 3.34 -3.79 -8.12
CA LEU A 240 4.66 -3.28 -7.75
C LEU A 240 5.08 -2.14 -8.68
N ASN A 241 4.91 -2.30 -9.99
CA ASN A 241 5.25 -1.25 -10.95
C ASN A 241 4.40 0.02 -10.75
N ASP A 242 3.08 -0.13 -10.56
CA ASP A 242 2.18 1.01 -10.27
C ASP A 242 2.57 1.71 -8.96
N PHE A 243 2.86 0.94 -7.90
CA PHE A 243 3.35 1.50 -6.64
C PHE A 243 4.67 2.27 -6.83
N MET A 244 5.65 1.68 -7.53
CA MET A 244 6.94 2.34 -7.80
C MET A 244 6.80 3.62 -8.64
N ASN A 245 5.79 3.69 -9.52
CA ASN A 245 5.44 4.92 -10.23
C ASN A 245 4.83 5.97 -9.28
N LYS A 246 4.04 5.53 -8.29
CA LYS A 246 3.46 6.42 -7.25
C LYS A 246 4.54 7.00 -6.33
N VAL A 247 5.59 6.25 -5.99
CA VAL A 247 6.73 6.72 -5.17
C VAL A 247 7.41 7.96 -5.76
N GLY A 248 7.34 8.14 -7.07
CA GLY A 248 7.98 9.24 -7.81
C GLY A 248 7.06 10.39 -8.20
N ARG A 249 5.78 10.39 -7.81
CA ARG A 249 4.81 11.43 -8.21
C ARG A 249 3.92 11.87 -7.05
N ASP A 250 3.38 13.07 -7.15
CA ASP A 250 2.36 13.55 -6.21
C ASP A 250 1.07 12.73 -6.33
N CYS A 251 0.64 12.13 -5.21
CA CYS A 251 -0.53 11.26 -5.14
C CYS A 251 -1.06 11.12 -3.69
N THR A 252 -2.00 10.23 -3.46
CA THR A 252 -2.56 9.98 -2.11
C THR A 252 -1.53 9.41 -1.13
N LEU A 253 -0.53 8.66 -1.60
CA LEU A 253 0.49 8.02 -0.76
C LEU A 253 1.73 8.89 -0.58
N PHE A 254 2.10 9.67 -1.58
CA PHE A 254 3.34 10.45 -1.59
C PHE A 254 3.08 11.90 -1.99
N SER A 255 3.79 12.82 -1.33
CA SER A 255 3.89 14.21 -1.75
C SER A 255 5.21 14.39 -2.47
N VAL A 256 5.17 14.77 -3.74
CA VAL A 256 6.39 14.97 -4.54
C VAL A 256 6.36 16.34 -5.21
N GLN A 257 7.36 17.15 -4.87
CA GLN A 257 7.57 18.48 -5.42
C GLN A 257 8.91 18.53 -6.13
N SER A 258 8.91 18.76 -7.43
CA SER A 258 10.12 18.84 -8.25
C SER A 258 10.24 20.22 -8.88
N GLY A 259 11.36 20.89 -8.65
CA GLY A 259 11.67 22.21 -9.20
C GLY A 259 13.13 22.37 -9.58
N ALA A 260 13.49 23.54 -10.10
CA ALA A 260 14.83 23.86 -10.55
C ALA A 260 15.86 23.82 -9.40
N PHE A 261 15.44 24.09 -8.15
CA PHE A 261 16.34 24.21 -7.00
C PHE A 261 16.24 23.05 -6.01
N ALA A 262 15.18 22.27 -6.06
CA ALA A 262 15.03 21.10 -5.20
C ALA A 262 14.03 20.09 -5.78
N LEU A 263 14.27 18.79 -5.47
CA LEU A 263 13.24 17.76 -5.46
C LEU A 263 13.04 17.35 -4.01
N ARG A 264 11.78 17.32 -3.58
CA ARG A 264 11.36 16.83 -2.27
C ARG A 264 10.32 15.74 -2.47
N ALA A 265 10.45 14.66 -1.74
CA ALA A 265 9.38 13.67 -1.64
C ALA A 265 9.20 13.24 -0.19
N PHE A 266 7.96 12.99 0.18
CA PHE A 266 7.56 12.59 1.53
C PHE A 266 6.54 11.45 1.44
N ALA A 267 6.54 10.54 2.40
CA ALA A 267 5.32 9.80 2.69
C ALA A 267 4.22 10.83 3.02
N ARG A 268 3.07 10.76 2.39
CA ARG A 268 2.04 11.83 2.46
C ARG A 268 1.63 12.18 3.89
N GLU A 269 1.46 11.18 4.72
CA GLU A 269 1.09 11.31 6.13
C GLU A 269 2.16 12.02 6.97
N GLU A 270 3.43 11.95 6.53
CA GLU A 270 4.61 12.48 7.21
C GLU A 270 5.04 13.86 6.70
N GLU A 271 4.42 14.38 5.64
CA GLU A 271 4.84 15.61 4.97
C GLU A 271 4.98 16.80 5.95
N ALA A 272 3.93 17.02 6.77
CA ALA A 272 3.92 18.16 7.71
C ALA A 272 5.03 18.04 8.78
N ALA A 273 5.28 16.84 9.29
CA ALA A 273 6.30 16.57 10.29
C ALA A 273 7.72 16.61 9.70
N MET A 274 7.90 16.14 8.46
CA MET A 274 9.22 16.01 7.84
C MET A 274 9.68 17.27 7.10
N LEU A 275 8.78 18.17 6.72
CA LEU A 275 9.15 19.41 6.04
C LEU A 275 10.19 20.25 6.82
N PRO A 276 10.03 20.53 8.14
CA PRO A 276 11.04 21.21 8.94
C PRO A 276 12.33 20.39 9.12
N VAL A 277 12.25 19.06 9.16
CA VAL A 277 13.40 18.16 9.28
C VAL A 277 14.33 18.31 8.07
N VAL A 278 13.77 18.17 6.86
CA VAL A 278 14.58 18.29 5.64
C VAL A 278 15.10 19.72 5.41
N ALA A 279 14.36 20.73 5.84
CA ALA A 279 14.80 22.13 5.76
C ALA A 279 16.03 22.41 6.63
N LYS A 280 16.12 21.77 7.79
CA LYS A 280 17.20 21.95 8.79
C LYS A 280 18.14 20.73 8.88
N ALA A 281 18.16 19.87 7.87
CA ALA A 281 18.85 18.57 7.93
C ALA A 281 20.36 18.68 8.28
N ASP A 282 21.07 19.71 7.80
CA ASP A 282 22.48 19.93 8.15
C ASP A 282 22.63 20.27 9.64
N ALA A 283 21.85 21.23 10.16
CA ALA A 283 21.90 21.61 11.56
C ALA A 283 21.50 20.49 12.52
N LEU A 284 20.49 19.68 12.12
CA LEU A 284 20.09 18.52 12.90
C LEU A 284 21.17 17.45 12.94
N LEU A 285 21.88 17.23 11.84
CA LEU A 285 23.01 16.30 11.81
C LEU A 285 24.16 16.79 12.69
N ASP A 286 24.45 18.10 12.70
CA ASP A 286 25.51 18.67 13.51
C ASP A 286 25.23 18.63 15.03
N GLN A 287 23.96 18.58 15.42
CA GLN A 287 23.47 18.45 16.80
C GLN A 287 23.20 17.02 17.23
N GLY A 288 23.05 16.09 16.26
CA GLY A 288 22.67 14.70 16.50
C GLY A 288 23.86 13.79 16.86
N HIS A 289 23.53 12.53 17.13
CA HIS A 289 24.54 11.50 17.33
C HIS A 289 25.02 10.97 15.96
N LEU A 290 26.26 11.28 15.61
CA LEU A 290 26.85 10.92 14.32
C LEU A 290 27.43 9.49 14.37
N TYR A 291 26.91 8.60 13.56
CA TYR A 291 27.47 7.27 13.34
C TYR A 291 28.61 7.27 12.33
N LYS A 292 28.54 8.16 11.32
CA LYS A 292 29.53 8.27 10.26
C LYS A 292 29.66 9.71 9.79
N THR A 293 30.91 10.19 9.69
CA THR A 293 31.23 11.53 9.20
C THR A 293 32.14 11.47 7.99
N GLY A 294 31.92 12.36 7.02
CA GLY A 294 32.81 12.55 5.88
C GLY A 294 32.65 11.49 4.79
N GLY A 295 33.62 11.46 3.87
CA GLY A 295 33.61 10.53 2.74
C GLY A 295 32.42 10.76 1.81
N ALA A 296 31.73 9.66 1.42
CA ALA A 296 30.63 9.68 0.45
C ALA A 296 29.27 10.04 1.07
N ALA A 297 29.10 9.80 2.39
CA ALA A 297 27.89 10.14 3.14
C ALA A 297 28.22 10.40 4.61
N SER A 298 27.38 11.20 5.26
CA SER A 298 27.32 11.38 6.72
C SER A 298 25.97 10.84 7.20
N VAL A 299 25.98 10.10 8.31
CA VAL A 299 24.78 9.45 8.87
C VAL A 299 24.71 9.79 10.34
N GLY A 300 23.57 10.23 10.83
CA GLY A 300 23.36 10.52 12.24
C GLY A 300 21.93 10.25 12.68
N LYS A 301 21.80 9.88 13.97
CA LYS A 301 20.53 9.84 14.68
C LYS A 301 20.19 11.22 15.18
N VAL A 302 18.98 11.67 14.94
CA VAL A 302 18.45 12.97 15.38
C VAL A 302 17.13 12.77 16.11
N GLU A 303 16.90 13.59 17.12
CA GLU A 303 15.65 13.58 17.87
C GLU A 303 14.82 14.80 17.46
N VAL A 304 13.62 14.57 16.95
CA VAL A 304 12.71 15.64 16.52
C VAL A 304 11.30 15.36 17.02
N ALA A 305 10.75 16.28 17.81
CA ALA A 305 9.40 16.18 18.39
C ALA A 305 9.14 14.83 19.10
N GLY A 306 10.14 14.32 19.85
CA GLY A 306 10.04 13.05 20.58
C GLY A 306 10.19 11.80 19.73
N ARG A 307 10.54 11.94 18.44
CA ARG A 307 10.79 10.81 17.53
C ARG A 307 12.28 10.72 17.20
N SER A 308 12.81 9.50 17.28
CA SER A 308 14.16 9.18 16.80
C SER A 308 14.13 8.94 15.29
N LEU A 309 14.94 9.68 14.56
CA LEU A 309 15.07 9.60 13.10
C LEU A 309 16.52 9.38 12.71
N VAL A 310 16.75 8.78 11.54
CA VAL A 310 18.07 8.73 10.91
C VAL A 310 18.10 9.66 9.72
N VAL A 311 19.05 10.58 9.72
CA VAL A 311 19.33 11.47 8.59
C VAL A 311 20.63 11.03 7.92
N LYS A 312 20.54 10.68 6.63
CA LYS A 312 21.69 10.33 5.80
C LYS A 312 21.91 11.42 4.76
N ARG A 313 23.02 12.14 4.87
CA ARG A 313 23.46 13.18 3.93
C ARG A 313 24.45 12.58 2.94
N TYR A 314 24.18 12.71 1.66
CA TYR A 314 25.07 12.29 0.57
C TYR A 314 25.94 13.46 0.12
N ASN A 315 27.24 13.30 0.28
CA ASN A 315 28.21 14.34 0.05
C ASN A 315 28.70 14.35 -1.41
N ILE A 316 29.09 15.53 -1.90
CA ILE A 316 29.79 15.69 -3.16
C ILE A 316 31.29 15.84 -2.86
N LYS A 317 32.11 14.90 -3.35
CA LYS A 317 33.55 14.86 -3.07
C LYS A 317 34.40 15.89 -3.82
N GLY A 318 33.79 16.71 -4.70
CA GLY A 318 34.48 17.73 -5.49
C GLY A 318 33.85 17.93 -6.86
N PHE A 319 34.32 18.96 -7.59
CA PHE A 319 33.74 19.37 -8.87
C PHE A 319 33.82 18.26 -9.95
N ALA A 320 34.93 17.56 -10.08
CA ALA A 320 35.08 16.46 -11.04
C ALA A 320 34.14 15.27 -10.74
N HIS A 321 33.91 14.97 -9.46
CA HIS A 321 32.93 13.96 -9.04
C HIS A 321 31.50 14.41 -9.31
N TRP A 322 31.18 15.68 -9.10
CA TRP A 322 29.90 16.28 -9.42
C TRP A 322 29.64 16.25 -10.93
N LEU A 323 30.61 16.65 -11.76
CA LEU A 323 30.50 16.67 -13.22
C LEU A 323 30.17 15.29 -13.83
N LYS A 324 30.63 14.22 -13.19
CA LYS A 324 30.33 12.83 -13.63
C LYS A 324 28.94 12.34 -13.21
N ARG A 325 28.25 13.05 -12.28
CA ARG A 325 27.04 12.52 -11.63
C ARG A 325 25.82 13.45 -11.61
N PHE A 326 25.97 14.74 -11.93
CA PHE A 326 24.88 15.73 -11.79
C PHE A 326 23.61 15.37 -12.60
N TRP A 327 23.72 14.56 -13.65
CA TRP A 327 22.64 14.09 -14.52
C TRP A 327 21.97 12.81 -14.00
N ARG A 328 22.66 12.00 -13.16
CA ARG A 328 22.13 10.74 -12.65
C ARG A 328 21.28 10.96 -11.41
N PRO A 329 20.24 10.12 -11.17
CA PRO A 329 19.53 10.15 -9.90
C PRO A 329 20.50 10.07 -8.72
N SER A 330 20.23 10.85 -7.66
CA SER A 330 21.05 10.80 -6.45
C SER A 330 20.92 9.45 -5.75
N ARG A 331 21.92 9.06 -4.95
CA ARG A 331 21.82 7.87 -4.11
C ARG A 331 20.69 7.97 -3.09
N ALA A 332 20.39 9.20 -2.60
CA ALA A 332 19.25 9.41 -1.73
C ALA A 332 17.92 9.05 -2.41
N TRP A 333 17.76 9.49 -3.66
CA TRP A 333 16.58 9.14 -4.45
C TRP A 333 16.50 7.64 -4.75
N HIS A 334 17.63 7.00 -5.02
CA HIS A 334 17.70 5.56 -5.21
C HIS A 334 17.27 4.82 -3.93
N SER A 335 17.89 5.13 -2.78
CA SER A 335 17.54 4.53 -1.49
C SER A 335 16.11 4.82 -1.04
N TRP A 336 15.57 6.01 -1.36
CA TRP A 336 14.15 6.32 -1.19
C TRP A 336 13.25 5.34 -1.93
N ARG A 337 13.55 5.10 -3.21
CA ARG A 337 12.77 4.17 -4.03
C ARG A 337 12.90 2.73 -3.55
N GLU A 338 14.13 2.30 -3.26
CA GLU A 338 14.36 0.91 -2.87
C GLU A 338 13.85 0.60 -1.45
N GLY A 339 13.91 1.56 -0.52
CA GLY A 339 13.27 1.41 0.80
C GLY A 339 11.75 1.26 0.70
N ASN A 340 11.10 2.07 -0.15
CA ASN A 340 9.68 1.93 -0.41
C ASN A 340 9.34 0.62 -1.16
N ARG A 341 10.23 0.15 -2.06
CA ARG A 341 10.08 -1.16 -2.72
C ARG A 341 10.12 -2.30 -1.71
N LEU A 342 11.11 -2.30 -0.81
CA LEU A 342 11.24 -3.32 0.23
C LEU A 342 10.01 -3.34 1.13
N ALA A 343 9.56 -2.17 1.60
CA ALA A 343 8.36 -2.06 2.41
C ALA A 343 7.12 -2.61 1.70
N PHE A 344 6.94 -2.30 0.40
CA PHE A 344 5.84 -2.83 -0.41
C PHE A 344 5.90 -4.36 -0.57
N LEU A 345 7.10 -4.91 -0.71
CA LEU A 345 7.31 -6.36 -0.82
C LEU A 345 7.27 -7.09 0.53
N GLY A 346 7.12 -6.36 1.64
CA GLY A 346 7.03 -6.91 2.98
C GLY A 346 8.37 -7.19 3.67
N PHE A 347 9.50 -6.75 3.10
CA PHE A 347 10.79 -6.84 3.77
C PHE A 347 10.90 -5.83 4.91
N ALA A 348 11.54 -6.22 6.01
CA ALA A 348 11.86 -5.29 7.07
C ALA A 348 12.97 -4.33 6.64
N THR A 349 12.72 -3.04 6.80
CA THR A 349 13.66 -1.93 6.53
C THR A 349 13.15 -0.68 7.26
N PRO A 350 14.03 0.24 7.69
CA PRO A 350 13.56 1.52 8.24
C PRO A 350 12.65 2.25 7.26
N LYS A 351 11.46 2.63 7.71
CA LYS A 351 10.47 3.32 6.86
C LYS A 351 11.07 4.62 6.29
N PRO A 352 11.10 4.78 4.96
CA PRO A 352 11.52 6.04 4.36
C PRO A 352 10.44 7.11 4.58
N LEU A 353 10.80 8.22 5.23
CA LEU A 353 9.88 9.30 5.58
C LEU A 353 9.97 10.48 4.63
N ALA A 354 11.20 10.85 4.26
CA ALA A 354 11.44 11.97 3.36
C ALA A 354 12.75 11.84 2.57
N VAL A 355 12.78 12.45 1.40
CA VAL A 355 14.00 12.66 0.61
C VAL A 355 14.04 14.09 0.12
N LEU A 356 15.23 14.73 0.23
CA LEU A 356 15.53 16.02 -0.34
C LEU A 356 16.74 15.90 -1.27
N GLU A 357 16.59 16.34 -2.50
CA GLU A 357 17.68 16.51 -3.45
C GLU A 357 17.83 18.00 -3.75
N LYS A 358 18.90 18.63 -3.25
CA LYS A 358 19.21 20.03 -3.59
C LYS A 358 19.67 20.10 -5.05
N ARG A 359 19.21 21.10 -5.78
CA ARG A 359 19.53 21.33 -7.19
C ARG A 359 19.94 22.77 -7.40
N PHE A 360 20.69 23.00 -8.44
CA PHE A 360 20.94 24.33 -8.97
C PHE A 360 20.62 24.31 -10.48
N LEU A 361 19.55 24.98 -10.89
CA LEU A 361 19.04 24.96 -12.25
C LEU A 361 18.92 23.52 -12.81
N TRP A 362 18.25 22.63 -12.06
CA TRP A 362 18.06 21.22 -12.35
C TRP A 362 19.30 20.32 -12.16
N LEU A 363 20.49 20.90 -11.98
CA LEU A 363 21.72 20.15 -11.74
C LEU A 363 21.75 19.68 -10.28
N ARG A 364 21.90 18.37 -10.07
CA ARG A 364 21.82 17.74 -8.76
C ARG A 364 23.05 18.07 -7.90
N SER A 365 22.82 18.34 -6.64
CA SER A 365 23.82 18.67 -5.64
C SER A 365 23.72 17.69 -4.44
N ARG A 366 23.85 18.19 -3.20
CA ARG A 366 23.69 17.40 -1.98
C ARG A 366 22.29 16.81 -1.91
N ALA A 367 22.20 15.61 -1.34
CA ALA A 367 20.92 14.96 -1.13
C ALA A 367 20.83 14.37 0.28
N TYR A 368 19.62 14.25 0.79
CA TYR A 368 19.32 13.78 2.14
C TYR A 368 18.21 12.75 2.07
N LEU A 369 18.35 11.68 2.86
CA LEU A 369 17.31 10.71 3.11
C LEU A 369 17.01 10.74 4.62
N VAL A 370 15.75 10.77 4.97
CA VAL A 370 15.27 10.67 6.35
C VAL A 370 14.46 9.38 6.47
N THR A 371 14.83 8.56 7.44
CA THR A 371 14.13 7.32 7.76
C THR A 371 13.79 7.27 9.24
N GLU A 372 12.90 6.40 9.64
CA GLU A 372 12.76 6.04 11.04
C GLU A 372 14.08 5.48 11.57
N TYR A 373 14.33 5.68 12.86
CA TYR A 373 15.41 5.02 13.57
C TYR A 373 14.97 3.58 13.88
N LEU A 374 15.80 2.63 13.55
CA LEU A 374 15.60 1.24 13.87
C LEU A 374 16.38 0.91 15.15
N PRO A 375 15.73 0.63 16.28
CA PRO A 375 16.40 0.19 17.49
C PRO A 375 16.86 -1.26 17.34
N GLY A 376 17.91 -1.63 18.06
CA GLY A 376 18.39 -3.01 18.12
C GLY A 376 19.82 -3.15 17.65
N PRO A 377 20.42 -4.32 17.89
CA PRO A 377 21.79 -4.64 17.49
C PRO A 377 21.84 -5.06 16.01
N ASP A 378 22.97 -4.86 15.38
CA ASP A 378 23.24 -5.51 14.11
C ASP A 378 23.53 -7.02 14.31
N ILE A 379 23.59 -7.76 13.20
CA ILE A 379 23.75 -9.24 13.28
C ILE A 379 25.10 -9.64 13.93
N ILE A 380 26.15 -8.82 13.77
CA ILE A 380 27.46 -9.08 14.37
C ILE A 380 27.37 -8.95 15.89
N GLU A 381 26.82 -7.83 16.36
CA GLU A 381 26.58 -7.60 17.80
C GLU A 381 25.62 -8.63 18.39
N ARG A 382 24.58 -8.98 17.64
CA ARG A 382 23.55 -9.92 18.10
C ARG A 382 24.06 -11.33 18.25
N PHE A 383 24.88 -11.82 17.33
CA PHE A 383 25.44 -13.16 17.38
C PHE A 383 26.77 -13.28 18.13
N ALA A 384 27.43 -12.15 18.47
CA ALA A 384 28.70 -12.17 19.19
C ALA A 384 28.70 -13.07 20.46
N PRO A 385 27.66 -13.09 21.31
CA PRO A 385 27.63 -13.96 22.50
C PRO A 385 27.62 -15.46 22.19
N TYR A 386 27.22 -15.85 20.98
CA TYR A 386 27.00 -17.25 20.56
C TYR A 386 28.11 -17.80 19.67
N VAL A 387 29.12 -16.98 19.31
CA VAL A 387 30.21 -17.41 18.41
C VAL A 387 31.02 -18.57 18.98
N GLU A 388 31.25 -18.57 20.31
CA GLU A 388 32.03 -19.62 20.97
C GLU A 388 31.18 -20.86 21.30
N SER A 389 29.92 -20.70 21.70
CA SER A 389 29.05 -21.81 22.09
C SER A 389 28.38 -22.50 20.90
N GLY A 390 28.17 -21.80 19.81
CA GLY A 390 27.43 -22.29 18.64
C GLY A 390 25.89 -22.32 18.84
N ASP A 391 25.38 -21.88 20.01
CA ASP A 391 23.97 -22.00 20.41
C ASP A 391 23.15 -20.75 20.03
N ALA A 392 23.32 -20.25 18.80
CA ALA A 392 22.55 -19.09 18.33
C ALA A 392 21.05 -19.37 18.35
N PRO A 393 20.20 -18.35 18.68
CA PRO A 393 18.76 -18.54 18.77
C PRO A 393 18.16 -19.03 17.45
N GLU A 394 17.46 -20.17 17.52
CA GLU A 394 16.84 -20.83 16.36
C GLU A 394 15.91 -19.91 15.57
N SER A 395 15.09 -19.10 16.26
CA SER A 395 14.17 -18.16 15.62
C SER A 395 14.88 -17.11 14.75
N GLU A 396 16.07 -16.66 15.17
CA GLU A 396 16.86 -15.67 14.45
C GLU A 396 17.57 -16.28 13.25
N LEU A 397 18.00 -17.53 13.37
CA LEU A 397 18.57 -18.29 12.23
C LEU A 397 17.49 -18.57 11.19
N GLN A 398 16.30 -19.02 11.61
CA GLN A 398 15.17 -19.22 10.70
C GLN A 398 14.73 -17.93 10.00
N ALA A 399 14.68 -16.81 10.74
CA ALA A 399 14.37 -15.51 10.15
C ALA A 399 15.44 -15.08 9.13
N LEU A 400 16.71 -15.45 9.34
CA LEU A 400 17.78 -15.18 8.38
C LEU A 400 17.64 -16.03 7.11
N ASP A 401 17.37 -17.31 7.26
CA ASP A 401 17.11 -18.21 6.12
C ASP A 401 15.89 -17.76 5.32
N GLN A 402 14.83 -17.32 6.00
CA GLN A 402 13.66 -16.74 5.36
C GLN A 402 14.01 -15.49 4.56
N LEU A 403 14.81 -14.57 5.14
CA LEU A 403 15.27 -13.36 4.43
C LEU A 403 16.02 -13.73 3.15
N PHE A 404 16.95 -14.69 3.20
CA PHE A 404 17.68 -15.14 2.02
C PHE A 404 16.75 -15.79 0.98
N ALA A 405 15.82 -16.62 1.40
CA ALA A 405 14.83 -17.22 0.50
C ALA A 405 13.96 -16.15 -0.19
N GLU A 406 13.54 -15.12 0.55
CA GLU A 406 12.79 -14.00 0.00
C GLU A 406 13.61 -13.16 -0.98
N LEU A 407 14.88 -12.87 -0.69
CA LEU A 407 15.78 -12.16 -1.61
C LEU A 407 15.97 -12.93 -2.93
N ILE A 408 16.11 -14.25 -2.87
CA ILE A 408 16.21 -15.11 -4.06
C ILE A 408 14.90 -15.06 -4.86
N ARG A 409 13.76 -15.22 -4.21
CA ARG A 409 12.43 -15.22 -4.83
C ARG A 409 12.13 -13.90 -5.55
N GLU A 410 12.47 -12.77 -4.91
CA GLU A 410 12.27 -11.43 -5.46
C GLU A 410 13.39 -10.98 -6.40
N ARG A 411 14.46 -11.79 -6.54
CA ARG A 411 15.66 -11.47 -7.31
C ARG A 411 16.27 -10.12 -6.88
N ILE A 412 16.40 -9.92 -5.58
CA ILE A 412 16.97 -8.70 -5.00
C ILE A 412 18.40 -8.96 -4.56
N SER A 413 19.33 -8.12 -5.01
CA SER A 413 20.68 -8.02 -4.48
C SER A 413 20.83 -6.73 -3.70
N HIS A 414 21.51 -6.78 -2.56
CA HIS A 414 21.76 -5.61 -1.70
C HIS A 414 22.92 -4.76 -2.23
N GLY A 415 23.90 -5.39 -2.85
CA GLY A 415 25.09 -4.73 -3.41
C GLY A 415 26.18 -4.37 -2.40
N ASP A 416 25.86 -4.31 -1.09
CA ASP A 416 26.82 -4.16 0.03
C ASP A 416 26.32 -4.95 1.25
N PHE A 417 26.02 -6.24 1.08
CA PHE A 417 25.43 -7.10 2.08
C PHE A 417 26.46 -7.51 3.12
N LYS A 418 26.59 -6.74 4.19
CA LYS A 418 27.48 -6.97 5.34
C LYS A 418 26.65 -7.18 6.59
N GLY A 419 27.21 -7.86 7.59
CA GLY A 419 26.56 -8.06 8.88
C GLY A 419 26.07 -6.77 9.52
N HIS A 420 26.85 -5.69 9.49
CA HIS A 420 26.47 -4.36 10.00
C HIS A 420 25.30 -3.68 9.25
N ASN A 421 24.82 -4.25 8.13
CA ASN A 421 23.67 -3.74 7.38
C ASN A 421 22.38 -4.54 7.65
N LEU A 422 22.42 -5.49 8.60
CA LEU A 422 21.26 -6.26 9.08
C LEU A 422 21.04 -6.02 10.56
N PHE A 423 19.87 -5.51 10.91
CA PHE A 423 19.46 -5.20 12.28
C PHE A 423 18.32 -6.11 12.73
N TRP A 424 18.41 -6.60 13.95
CA TRP A 424 17.30 -7.36 14.56
C TRP A 424 16.28 -6.41 15.16
N SER A 425 15.07 -6.40 14.62
CA SER A 425 13.97 -5.58 15.12
C SER A 425 12.64 -6.30 14.90
N ASP A 426 11.78 -6.28 15.90
CA ASP A 426 10.43 -6.84 15.85
C ASP A 426 10.36 -8.28 15.32
N GLY A 427 11.32 -9.13 15.76
CA GLY A 427 11.39 -10.53 15.38
C GLY A 427 11.82 -10.79 13.93
N ARG A 428 12.43 -9.81 13.25
CA ARG A 428 12.84 -9.89 11.85
C ARG A 428 14.19 -9.22 11.61
N TRP A 429 14.89 -9.66 10.57
CA TRP A 429 16.10 -9.00 10.07
C TRP A 429 15.76 -7.88 9.11
N ALA A 430 16.04 -6.65 9.52
CA ALA A 430 15.81 -5.45 8.73
C ALA A 430 17.09 -5.01 7.99
N MET A 431 16.97 -4.74 6.70
CA MET A 431 18.07 -4.26 5.86
C MET A 431 18.19 -2.75 5.87
N ILE A 432 19.41 -2.23 6.04
CA ILE A 432 19.74 -0.81 5.93
C ILE A 432 20.77 -0.57 4.82
N ASP A 433 21.04 0.69 4.49
CA ASP A 433 22.04 1.11 3.48
C ASP A 433 21.78 0.57 2.06
N LEU A 434 20.61 0.91 1.53
CA LEU A 434 20.09 0.43 0.24
C LEU A 434 20.70 1.13 -0.99
N ASP A 435 21.84 1.79 -0.84
CA ASP A 435 22.48 2.63 -1.87
C ASP A 435 22.85 1.89 -3.16
N ALA A 436 23.09 0.59 -3.09
CA ALA A 436 23.48 -0.26 -4.19
C ALA A 436 22.48 -1.39 -4.48
N MET A 437 21.33 -1.39 -3.78
CA MET A 437 20.31 -2.42 -3.93
C MET A 437 19.73 -2.42 -5.35
N CYS A 438 19.41 -3.62 -5.85
CA CYS A 438 18.82 -3.78 -7.17
C CYS A 438 17.85 -4.97 -7.20
N GLN A 439 16.67 -4.78 -7.75
CA GLN A 439 15.79 -5.88 -8.17
C GLN A 439 16.09 -6.23 -9.64
N HIS A 440 16.38 -7.49 -9.91
CA HIS A 440 16.81 -7.96 -11.21
C HIS A 440 15.65 -8.55 -12.03
N GLY A 441 15.57 -8.19 -13.31
CA GLY A 441 14.56 -8.71 -14.23
C GLY A 441 14.84 -10.16 -14.70
N SER A 442 16.08 -10.66 -14.53
CA SER A 442 16.49 -12.01 -14.98
C SER A 442 17.40 -12.70 -13.98
N LEU A 443 17.39 -14.03 -13.99
CA LEU A 443 18.32 -14.84 -13.19
C LEU A 443 19.79 -14.62 -13.60
N SER A 444 20.06 -14.40 -14.88
CA SER A 444 21.42 -14.15 -15.39
C SER A 444 22.06 -12.88 -14.83
N SER A 445 21.28 -11.85 -14.57
CA SER A 445 21.75 -10.63 -13.90
C SER A 445 21.78 -10.74 -12.38
N PHE A 446 20.85 -11.51 -11.80
CA PHE A 446 20.71 -11.69 -10.36
C PHE A 446 21.81 -12.58 -9.77
N ALA A 447 22.02 -13.78 -10.33
CA ALA A 447 22.90 -14.79 -9.72
C ALA A 447 24.32 -14.28 -9.41
N PRO A 448 25.03 -13.58 -10.31
CA PRO A 448 26.37 -13.07 -10.00
C PRO A 448 26.35 -11.94 -8.96
N ALA A 449 25.31 -11.12 -8.92
CA ALA A 449 25.16 -10.05 -7.92
C ALA A 449 24.90 -10.64 -6.53
N TYR A 450 24.00 -11.61 -6.44
CA TYR A 450 23.67 -12.29 -5.19
C TYR A 450 24.87 -13.12 -4.66
N ALA A 451 25.63 -13.80 -5.53
CA ALA A 451 26.84 -14.50 -5.12
C ALA A 451 27.87 -13.56 -4.47
N LYS A 452 28.00 -12.32 -4.98
CA LYS A 452 28.87 -11.29 -4.36
C LYS A 452 28.34 -10.85 -2.98
N ASP A 453 27.03 -10.70 -2.83
CA ASP A 453 26.42 -10.38 -1.56
C ASP A 453 26.65 -11.49 -0.54
N ARG A 454 26.42 -12.75 -0.91
CA ARG A 454 26.71 -13.91 -0.05
C ARG A 454 28.19 -13.97 0.36
N ALA A 455 29.11 -13.77 -0.58
CA ALA A 455 30.54 -13.76 -0.29
C ALA A 455 30.97 -12.62 0.65
N ARG A 456 30.25 -11.47 0.65
CA ARG A 456 30.49 -10.37 1.60
C ARG A 456 29.92 -10.65 2.98
N PHE A 457 28.75 -11.28 3.02
CA PHE A 457 28.07 -11.63 4.26
C PHE A 457 28.86 -12.65 5.07
N MET A 458 29.53 -13.58 4.40
CA MET A 458 30.32 -14.67 5.02
C MET A 458 31.74 -14.23 5.46
N ARG A 459 32.10 -12.95 5.29
CA ARG A 459 33.39 -12.38 5.74
C ARG A 459 33.28 -11.69 7.07
#